data_069a742023655949f45dcabe0bc4cac5
#
_entry.id   069a742023655949f45dcabe0bc4cac5
#
_cell.length_a   1.000
_cell.length_b   1.000
_cell.length_c   1.000
_cell.angle_alpha   90.00
_cell.angle_beta   90.00
_cell.angle_gamma   90.00
#
_symmetry.space_group_name_H-M   'P 1'
#
loop_
_entity.id
_entity.type
_entity.pdbx_description
1 polymer ?
#
loop_
_entity_poly.entity_id
_entity_poly.type
_entity_poly.pdbx_seq_one_letter_code
_entity_poly.pdbx_strand_id
1 'polypeptide(L)'
;MKSKGNIKDNCFLIVICILMISFTVNIYQAIENNKYSYELGKQNYNKIEEIRYRNESILSILESCVSAGSVNNSDLLTLHRNYSKITELELSLWSNYLNDNKHMFISKKNRSKNIVVSTTSKNELYSEIEELIYSYIQNDMTEKKDVIELQGKVAENFENLKSMSIDLNNYFDDFYAKNCDLS
;
A
#
# COMPACT_ATOMS: atom_id res chain seq x y z
N MET A 1 71.85 -16.16 7.87
CA MET A 1 70.99 -15.03 7.44
C MET A 1 69.62 -15.61 7.06
N LYS A 2 68.64 -15.57 7.95
CA LYS A 2 67.27 -16.04 7.65
C LYS A 2 66.41 -14.86 7.17
N SER A 3 65.85 -15.06 6.04
CA SER A 3 64.99 -14.27 5.17
C SER A 3 63.97 -13.35 5.90
N LYS A 4 64.24 -12.05 5.96
CA LYS A 4 63.25 -11.00 6.29
C LYS A 4 62.24 -10.74 5.15
N GLY A 5 62.43 -11.38 3.98
CA GLY A 5 61.51 -11.28 2.82
C GLY A 5 60.17 -11.98 3.04
N ASN A 6 60.15 -13.16 3.65
CA ASN A 6 58.95 -14.00 3.79
C ASN A 6 57.81 -13.39 4.63
N ILE A 7 58.09 -12.49 5.57
CA ILE A 7 57.02 -11.95 6.44
C ILE A 7 56.23 -10.85 5.69
N LYS A 8 56.89 -10.00 4.89
CA LYS A 8 56.23 -8.96 4.11
C LYS A 8 55.39 -9.56 2.97
N ASP A 9 55.91 -10.58 2.31
CA ASP A 9 55.20 -11.25 1.22
C ASP A 9 53.95 -12.02 1.73
N ASN A 10 54.07 -12.66 2.90
CA ASN A 10 52.91 -13.32 3.54
C ASN A 10 51.86 -12.29 4.03
N CYS A 11 52.27 -11.13 4.58
CA CYS A 11 51.34 -10.08 4.96
C CYS A 11 50.61 -9.49 3.75
N PHE A 12 51.30 -9.28 2.64
CA PHE A 12 50.72 -8.81 1.40
C PHE A 12 49.67 -9.82 0.83
N LEU A 13 49.98 -11.10 0.86
CA LEU A 13 49.10 -12.17 0.41
C LEU A 13 47.83 -12.27 1.27
N ILE A 14 47.98 -12.11 2.61
CA ILE A 14 46.82 -12.06 3.52
C ILE A 14 45.91 -10.87 3.21
N VAL A 15 46.47 -9.68 2.97
CA VAL A 15 45.70 -8.49 2.61
C VAL A 15 44.92 -8.70 1.30
N ILE A 16 45.54 -9.30 0.28
CA ILE A 16 44.88 -9.64 -0.96
C ILE A 16 43.71 -10.62 -0.73
N CYS A 17 43.91 -11.66 0.09
CA CYS A 17 42.88 -12.59 0.41
C CYS A 17 41.67 -11.91 1.12
N ILE A 18 41.92 -11.01 2.07
CA ILE A 18 40.85 -10.25 2.75
C ILE A 18 40.13 -9.36 1.78
N LEU A 19 40.81 -8.67 0.87
CA LEU A 19 40.19 -7.84 -0.17
C LEU A 19 39.31 -8.66 -1.12
N MET A 20 39.75 -9.83 -1.54
CA MET A 20 38.99 -10.73 -2.40
C MET A 20 37.71 -11.23 -1.70
N ILE A 21 37.82 -11.63 -0.43
CA ILE A 21 36.66 -12.02 0.38
C ILE A 21 35.68 -10.85 0.53
N SER A 22 36.19 -9.67 0.88
CA SER A 22 35.36 -8.47 1.01
C SER A 22 34.63 -8.13 -0.31
N PHE A 23 35.31 -8.24 -1.43
CA PHE A 23 34.74 -8.00 -2.75
C PHE A 23 33.62 -9.00 -3.09
N THR A 24 33.85 -10.29 -2.86
CA THR A 24 32.84 -11.34 -3.07
C THR A 24 31.60 -11.14 -2.18
N VAL A 25 31.79 -10.76 -0.91
CA VAL A 25 30.67 -10.46 0.01
C VAL A 25 29.88 -9.24 -0.47
N ASN A 26 30.55 -8.18 -0.92
CA ASN A 26 29.89 -6.99 -1.45
C ASN A 26 29.07 -7.31 -2.72
N ILE A 27 29.58 -8.12 -3.64
CA ILE A 27 28.84 -8.58 -4.83
C ILE A 27 27.61 -9.38 -4.41
N TYR A 28 27.78 -10.33 -3.49
CA TYR A 28 26.66 -11.13 -3.00
C TYR A 28 25.56 -10.26 -2.37
N GLN A 29 25.94 -9.31 -1.51
CA GLN A 29 25.01 -8.36 -0.90
C GLN A 29 24.27 -7.51 -1.95
N ALA A 30 24.97 -7.07 -3.01
CA ALA A 30 24.36 -6.29 -4.09
C ALA A 30 23.30 -7.12 -4.86
N ILE A 31 23.59 -8.39 -5.13
CA ILE A 31 22.65 -9.32 -5.80
C ILE A 31 21.41 -9.57 -4.91
N GLU A 32 21.61 -9.85 -3.63
CA GLU A 32 20.51 -10.08 -2.68
C GLU A 32 19.65 -8.81 -2.51
N ASN A 33 20.24 -7.63 -2.42
CA ASN A 33 19.50 -6.37 -2.35
C ASN A 33 18.65 -6.12 -3.61
N ASN A 34 19.20 -6.36 -4.79
CA ASN A 34 18.45 -6.23 -6.04
C ASN A 34 17.28 -7.20 -6.11
N LYS A 35 17.49 -8.45 -5.72
CA LYS A 35 16.44 -9.46 -5.66
C LYS A 35 15.34 -9.06 -4.68
N TYR A 36 15.72 -8.60 -3.48
CA TYR A 36 14.78 -8.13 -2.48
C TYR A 36 13.94 -6.94 -2.99
N SER A 37 14.59 -5.94 -3.61
CA SER A 37 13.89 -4.79 -4.18
C SER A 37 12.91 -5.19 -5.29
N TYR A 38 13.28 -6.15 -6.14
CA TYR A 38 12.40 -6.69 -7.17
C TYR A 38 11.16 -7.39 -6.59
N GLU A 39 11.37 -8.28 -5.62
CA GLU A 39 10.28 -8.99 -4.94
C GLU A 39 9.35 -8.05 -4.19
N LEU A 40 9.91 -7.05 -3.51
CA LEU A 40 9.14 -6.01 -2.83
C LEU A 40 8.31 -5.17 -3.82
N GLY A 41 8.90 -4.79 -4.94
CA GLY A 41 8.21 -4.08 -6.03
C GLY A 41 7.04 -4.88 -6.56
N LYS A 42 7.23 -6.18 -6.83
CA LYS A 42 6.17 -7.10 -7.27
C LYS A 42 5.05 -7.25 -6.25
N GLN A 43 5.39 -7.38 -4.96
CA GLN A 43 4.40 -7.46 -3.89
C GLN A 43 3.59 -6.16 -3.77
N ASN A 44 4.24 -5.00 -3.87
CA ASN A 44 3.58 -3.71 -3.83
C ASN A 44 2.65 -3.51 -5.03
N TYR A 45 3.09 -3.91 -6.23
CA TYR A 45 2.25 -3.90 -7.43
C TYR A 45 0.98 -4.74 -7.25
N ASN A 46 1.11 -5.96 -6.75
CA ASN A 46 -0.04 -6.84 -6.49
C ASN A 46 -1.04 -6.23 -5.48
N LYS A 47 -0.54 -5.52 -4.45
CA LYS A 47 -1.39 -4.82 -3.49
C LYS A 47 -2.16 -3.66 -4.15
N ILE A 48 -1.50 -2.91 -5.02
CA ILE A 48 -2.13 -1.81 -5.78
C ILE A 48 -3.24 -2.37 -6.68
N GLU A 49 -2.97 -3.46 -7.40
CA GLU A 49 -3.98 -4.15 -8.21
C GLU A 49 -5.15 -4.66 -7.37
N GLU A 50 -4.90 -5.17 -6.18
CA GLU A 50 -5.97 -5.61 -5.28
C GLU A 50 -6.81 -4.43 -4.79
N ILE A 51 -6.21 -3.28 -4.47
CA ILE A 51 -6.94 -2.06 -4.11
C ILE A 51 -7.84 -1.62 -5.26
N ARG A 52 -7.32 -1.59 -6.50
CA ARG A 52 -8.08 -1.25 -7.70
C ARG A 52 -9.30 -2.15 -7.86
N TYR A 53 -9.10 -3.45 -7.87
CA TYR A 53 -10.18 -4.44 -8.01
C TYR A 53 -11.26 -4.28 -6.94
N ARG A 54 -10.86 -4.03 -5.69
CA ARG A 54 -11.81 -3.79 -4.60
C ARG A 54 -12.57 -2.50 -4.76
N ASN A 55 -11.91 -1.44 -5.23
CA ASN A 55 -12.59 -0.18 -5.52
C ASN A 55 -13.59 -0.30 -6.66
N GLU A 56 -13.29 -1.05 -7.72
CA GLU A 56 -14.24 -1.36 -8.80
C GLU A 56 -15.49 -2.10 -8.25
N SER A 57 -15.28 -3.06 -7.34
CA SER A 57 -16.38 -3.77 -6.66
C SER A 57 -17.21 -2.83 -5.78
N ILE A 58 -16.57 -1.93 -5.03
CA ILE A 58 -17.23 -0.90 -4.22
C ILE A 58 -18.08 0.00 -5.11
N LEU A 59 -17.50 0.52 -6.19
CA LEU A 59 -18.21 1.41 -7.12
C LEU A 59 -19.45 0.75 -7.70
N SER A 60 -19.34 -0.50 -8.15
CA SER A 60 -20.48 -1.26 -8.70
C SER A 60 -21.62 -1.42 -7.69
N ILE A 61 -21.30 -1.68 -6.42
CA ILE A 61 -22.30 -1.78 -5.36
C ILE A 61 -22.93 -0.41 -5.08
N LEU A 62 -22.12 0.64 -4.95
CA LEU A 62 -22.62 1.99 -4.68
C LEU A 62 -23.51 2.53 -5.80
N GLU A 63 -23.16 2.28 -7.07
CA GLU A 63 -24.00 2.64 -8.21
C GLU A 63 -25.35 1.90 -8.17
N SER A 64 -25.35 0.62 -7.85
CA SER A 64 -26.56 -0.17 -7.69
C SER A 64 -27.43 0.36 -6.56
N CYS A 65 -26.86 0.61 -5.39
CA CYS A 65 -27.56 1.12 -4.20
C CYS A 65 -28.17 2.50 -4.43
N VAL A 66 -27.38 3.42 -5.01
CA VAL A 66 -27.85 4.78 -5.32
C VAL A 66 -28.98 4.74 -6.36
N SER A 67 -28.85 3.91 -7.39
CA SER A 67 -29.88 3.75 -8.41
C SER A 67 -31.18 3.13 -7.86
N ALA A 68 -31.07 2.19 -6.94
CA ALA A 68 -32.19 1.56 -6.27
C ALA A 68 -32.82 2.43 -5.16
N GLY A 69 -32.11 3.45 -4.67
CA GLY A 69 -32.51 4.24 -3.52
C GLY A 69 -32.51 3.46 -2.20
N SER A 70 -31.82 2.32 -2.15
CA SER A 70 -31.76 1.44 -0.99
C SER A 70 -30.52 0.56 -1.00
N VAL A 71 -30.09 0.11 0.19
CA VAL A 71 -28.99 -0.81 0.37
C VAL A 71 -29.42 -1.98 1.25
N ASN A 72 -29.03 -3.18 0.89
CA ASN A 72 -29.28 -4.38 1.67
C ASN A 72 -28.09 -4.75 2.56
N ASN A 73 -28.30 -5.61 3.55
CA ASN A 73 -27.28 -6.06 4.49
C ASN A 73 -26.10 -6.75 3.82
N SER A 74 -26.31 -7.52 2.77
CA SER A 74 -25.25 -8.22 2.03
C SER A 74 -24.31 -7.23 1.37
N ASP A 75 -24.87 -6.16 0.77
CA ASP A 75 -24.10 -5.10 0.12
C ASP A 75 -23.31 -4.28 1.16
N LEU A 76 -23.93 -3.95 2.31
CA LEU A 76 -23.22 -3.28 3.41
C LEU A 76 -22.04 -4.09 3.94
N LEU A 77 -22.23 -5.39 4.17
CA LEU A 77 -21.17 -6.29 4.60
C LEU A 77 -20.05 -6.40 3.57
N THR A 78 -20.40 -6.40 2.29
CA THR A 78 -19.44 -6.46 1.18
C THR A 78 -18.67 -5.14 1.08
N LEU A 79 -19.33 -3.99 1.21
CA LEU A 79 -18.69 -2.69 1.28
C LEU A 79 -17.72 -2.61 2.46
N HIS A 80 -18.17 -2.98 3.66
CA HIS A 80 -17.32 -3.01 4.86
C HIS A 80 -16.05 -3.86 4.64
N ARG A 81 -16.21 -5.08 4.13
CA ARG A 81 -15.09 -5.98 3.85
C ARG A 81 -14.10 -5.39 2.84
N ASN A 82 -14.60 -4.75 1.78
CA ASN A 82 -13.74 -4.15 0.77
C ASN A 82 -12.99 -2.94 1.31
N TYR A 83 -13.65 -2.04 2.04
CA TYR A 83 -12.99 -0.89 2.67
C TYR A 83 -11.96 -1.31 3.72
N SER A 84 -12.30 -2.24 4.60
CA SER A 84 -11.36 -2.79 5.60
C SER A 84 -10.11 -3.38 4.94
N LYS A 85 -10.30 -4.10 3.82
CA LYS A 85 -9.15 -4.66 3.10
C LYS A 85 -8.32 -3.60 2.38
N ILE A 86 -8.92 -2.57 1.82
CA ILE A 86 -8.19 -1.43 1.25
C ILE A 86 -7.34 -0.76 2.34
N THR A 87 -7.91 -0.48 3.51
CA THR A 87 -7.18 0.10 4.66
C THR A 87 -5.96 -0.75 5.05
N GLU A 88 -6.14 -2.07 5.16
CA GLU A 88 -5.04 -3.01 5.46
C GLU A 88 -3.92 -2.95 4.40
N LEU A 89 -4.29 -2.95 3.11
CA LEU A 89 -3.35 -2.93 2.01
C LEU A 89 -2.58 -1.60 1.94
N GLU A 90 -3.25 -0.47 2.16
CA GLU A 90 -2.62 0.84 2.21
C GLU A 90 -1.62 0.95 3.36
N LEU A 91 -1.99 0.49 4.56
CA LEU A 91 -1.08 0.44 5.71
C LEU A 91 0.15 -0.42 5.42
N SER A 92 -0.04 -1.55 4.73
CA SER A 92 1.06 -2.42 4.33
C SER A 92 1.98 -1.79 3.29
N LEU A 93 1.43 -1.13 2.26
CA LEU A 93 2.21 -0.37 1.27
C LEU A 93 3.02 0.74 1.93
N TRP A 94 2.40 1.45 2.86
CA TRP A 94 3.05 2.52 3.59
C TRP A 94 4.17 2.02 4.49
N SER A 95 3.96 0.91 5.20
CA SER A 95 5.00 0.28 6.01
C SER A 95 6.21 -0.13 5.15
N ASN A 96 5.97 -0.70 3.97
CA ASN A 96 7.02 -1.06 3.03
C ASN A 96 7.80 0.18 2.56
N TYR A 97 7.08 1.25 2.19
CA TYR A 97 7.69 2.51 1.77
C TYR A 97 8.57 3.13 2.88
N LEU A 98 8.10 3.14 4.12
CA LEU A 98 8.87 3.66 5.25
C LEU A 98 10.11 2.82 5.55
N ASN A 99 10.03 1.50 5.44
CA ASN A 99 11.15 0.60 5.67
C ASN A 99 12.23 0.73 4.58
N ASP A 100 11.82 0.82 3.32
CA ASP A 100 12.74 1.01 2.19
C ASP A 100 13.47 2.35 2.28
N ASN A 101 12.76 3.40 2.67
CA ASN A 101 13.35 4.73 2.86
C ASN A 101 14.23 4.86 4.12
N LYS A 102 14.09 4.01 5.14
CA LYS A 102 15.00 4.04 6.31
C LYS A 102 16.45 3.81 5.91
N HIS A 103 16.72 2.98 4.92
CA HIS A 103 18.06 2.74 4.39
C HIS A 103 18.60 3.90 3.52
N MET A 104 17.71 4.71 2.93
CA MET A 104 18.08 5.94 2.22
C MET A 104 18.27 7.18 3.13
N PHE A 105 17.78 7.15 4.37
CA PHE A 105 17.68 8.32 5.26
C PHE A 105 18.98 8.75 5.95
N ILE A 106 20.10 8.14 5.69
CA ILE A 106 21.39 8.71 6.16
C ILE A 106 21.69 10.06 5.49
N SER A 107 20.99 10.44 4.42
CA SER A 107 21.33 11.65 3.64
C SER A 107 20.28 12.76 3.48
N LYS A 108 19.00 12.63 3.91
CA LYS A 108 18.00 13.72 3.66
C LYS A 108 17.02 13.96 4.81
N LYS A 109 17.47 14.73 5.81
CA LYS A 109 16.73 15.10 7.04
C LYS A 109 15.46 15.97 6.84
N ASN A 110 15.13 16.46 5.65
CA ASN A 110 14.10 17.49 5.45
C ASN A 110 12.86 17.07 4.62
N ARG A 111 12.80 15.86 4.04
CA ARG A 111 11.66 15.44 3.20
C ARG A 111 10.58 14.64 3.96
N SER A 112 10.91 14.12 5.12
CA SER A 112 10.09 13.17 5.87
C SER A 112 8.85 13.79 6.54
N LYS A 113 8.91 15.06 6.92
CA LYS A 113 7.84 15.69 7.72
C LYS A 113 6.53 15.90 6.96
N ASN A 114 6.59 16.28 5.67
CA ASN A 114 5.40 16.58 4.88
C ASN A 114 4.69 15.31 4.35
N ILE A 115 5.44 14.21 4.18
CA ILE A 115 4.88 12.95 3.69
C ILE A 115 4.11 12.22 4.80
N VAL A 116 4.60 12.26 6.04
CA VAL A 116 3.93 11.64 7.19
C VAL A 116 2.57 12.28 7.48
N VAL A 117 2.47 13.61 7.36
CA VAL A 117 1.21 14.34 7.62
C VAL A 117 0.13 13.99 6.57
N SER A 118 0.48 13.84 5.29
CA SER A 118 -0.52 13.54 4.25
C SER A 118 -1.06 12.10 4.30
N THR A 119 -0.32 11.19 4.91
CA THR A 119 -0.69 9.77 4.99
C THR A 119 -1.55 9.46 6.20
N THR A 120 -1.30 10.11 7.31
CA THR A 120 -2.16 10.00 8.50
C THR A 120 -3.58 10.39 8.16
N SER A 121 -3.78 11.51 7.42
CA SER A 121 -5.12 11.96 7.03
C SER A 121 -5.84 11.04 6.05
N LYS A 122 -5.14 10.31 5.18
CA LYS A 122 -5.77 9.35 4.25
C LYS A 122 -6.20 8.07 4.94
N ASN A 123 -5.36 7.53 5.83
CA ASN A 123 -5.72 6.37 6.64
C ASN A 123 -6.91 6.66 7.58
N GLU A 124 -6.99 7.88 8.11
CA GLU A 124 -8.13 8.34 8.90
C GLU A 124 -9.42 8.32 8.07
N LEU A 125 -9.37 8.76 6.80
CA LEU A 125 -10.54 8.79 5.93
C LEU A 125 -11.15 7.39 5.69
N TYR A 126 -10.33 6.40 5.33
CA TYR A 126 -10.84 5.04 5.11
C TYR A 126 -11.33 4.39 6.41
N SER A 127 -10.70 4.67 7.54
CA SER A 127 -11.16 4.23 8.85
C SER A 127 -12.51 4.87 9.21
N GLU A 128 -12.71 6.15 8.93
CA GLU A 128 -13.99 6.85 9.13
C GLU A 128 -15.10 6.26 8.24
N ILE A 129 -14.78 5.91 6.99
CA ILE A 129 -15.73 5.24 6.09
C ILE A 129 -16.11 3.85 6.62
N GLU A 130 -15.13 3.08 7.09
CA GLU A 130 -15.35 1.77 7.68
C GLU A 130 -16.27 1.86 8.90
N GLU A 131 -16.03 2.81 9.81
CA GLU A 131 -16.86 3.08 10.98
C GLU A 131 -18.29 3.52 10.59
N LEU A 132 -18.41 4.36 9.55
CA LEU A 132 -19.71 4.80 9.04
C LEU A 132 -20.54 3.61 8.55
N ILE A 133 -19.96 2.76 7.70
CA ILE A 133 -20.65 1.58 7.17
C ILE A 133 -20.97 0.60 8.30
N TYR A 134 -20.08 0.41 9.25
CA TYR A 134 -20.30 -0.42 10.42
C TYR A 134 -21.46 0.09 11.28
N SER A 135 -21.60 1.41 11.44
CA SER A 135 -22.73 2.02 12.14
C SER A 135 -24.07 1.71 11.48
N TYR A 136 -24.13 1.68 10.15
CA TYR A 136 -25.34 1.28 9.42
C TYR A 136 -25.67 -0.20 9.62
N ILE A 137 -24.67 -1.08 9.59
CA ILE A 137 -24.85 -2.50 9.87
C ILE A 137 -25.41 -2.72 11.28
N GLN A 138 -24.85 -2.04 12.29
CA GLN A 138 -25.34 -2.15 13.66
C GLN A 138 -26.78 -1.65 13.85
N ASN A 139 -27.13 -0.53 13.23
CA ASN A 139 -28.47 0.03 13.32
C ASN A 139 -29.49 -0.92 12.68
N ASP A 140 -29.17 -1.51 11.52
CA ASP A 140 -30.02 -2.44 10.81
C ASP A 140 -30.22 -3.75 11.59
N MET A 141 -29.15 -4.30 12.18
CA MET A 141 -29.25 -5.46 13.07
C MET A 141 -30.14 -5.20 14.29
N THR A 142 -30.15 -3.97 14.80
CA THR A 142 -30.97 -3.56 15.95
C THR A 142 -32.44 -3.42 15.56
N GLU A 143 -32.73 -2.86 14.38
CA GLU A 143 -34.08 -2.62 13.88
C GLU A 143 -34.66 -3.84 13.16
N LYS A 144 -33.88 -4.91 12.93
CA LYS A 144 -34.28 -6.11 12.18
C LYS A 144 -34.82 -5.80 10.77
N LYS A 145 -34.23 -4.82 10.11
CA LYS A 145 -34.53 -4.47 8.72
C LYS A 145 -33.46 -5.11 7.83
N ASP A 146 -33.91 -5.74 6.75
CA ASP A 146 -32.98 -6.32 5.75
C ASP A 146 -32.54 -5.30 4.69
N VAL A 147 -33.18 -4.13 4.65
CA VAL A 147 -32.94 -3.08 3.66
C VAL A 147 -33.03 -1.71 4.32
N ILE A 148 -32.05 -0.87 4.08
CA ILE A 148 -32.00 0.54 4.49
C ILE A 148 -32.36 1.41 3.28
N GLU A 149 -33.34 2.30 3.43
CA GLU A 149 -33.65 3.30 2.42
C GLU A 149 -32.61 4.44 2.45
N LEU A 150 -32.09 4.80 1.28
CA LEU A 150 -31.14 5.90 1.13
C LEU A 150 -31.90 7.24 1.11
N GLN A 151 -32.12 7.82 2.28
CA GLN A 151 -32.80 9.10 2.46
C GLN A 151 -31.93 10.10 3.23
N GLY A 152 -32.07 11.38 2.91
CA GLY A 152 -31.39 12.48 3.61
C GLY A 152 -29.89 12.29 3.67
N LYS A 153 -29.32 12.33 4.88
CA LYS A 153 -27.85 12.23 5.09
C LYS A 153 -27.26 10.88 4.64
N VAL A 154 -28.04 9.80 4.71
CA VAL A 154 -27.58 8.48 4.26
C VAL A 154 -27.36 8.49 2.76
N ALA A 155 -28.32 9.03 1.98
CA ALA A 155 -28.19 9.18 0.53
C ALA A 155 -26.97 10.05 0.17
N GLU A 156 -26.79 11.18 0.85
CA GLU A 156 -25.64 12.06 0.66
C GLU A 156 -24.31 11.33 0.90
N ASN A 157 -24.22 10.54 1.98
CA ASN A 157 -23.03 9.75 2.27
C ASN A 157 -22.72 8.73 1.18
N PHE A 158 -23.74 8.02 0.66
CA PHE A 158 -23.56 7.05 -0.42
C PHE A 158 -23.14 7.71 -1.74
N GLU A 159 -23.67 8.89 -2.07
CA GLU A 159 -23.23 9.66 -3.24
C GLU A 159 -21.79 10.15 -3.09
N ASN A 160 -21.38 10.60 -1.90
CA ASN A 160 -20.01 11.00 -1.62
C ASN A 160 -19.06 9.81 -1.75
N LEU A 161 -19.40 8.64 -1.19
CA LEU A 161 -18.60 7.42 -1.33
C LEU A 161 -18.46 6.98 -2.79
N LYS A 162 -19.53 7.09 -3.56
CA LYS A 162 -19.50 6.81 -5.00
C LYS A 162 -18.59 7.75 -5.75
N SER A 163 -18.68 9.07 -5.49
CA SER A 163 -17.78 10.07 -6.09
C SER A 163 -16.32 9.79 -5.78
N MET A 164 -16.00 9.45 -4.52
CA MET A 164 -14.64 9.09 -4.12
C MET A 164 -14.13 7.84 -4.82
N SER A 165 -14.98 6.84 -5.02
CA SER A 165 -14.60 5.61 -5.73
C SER A 165 -14.36 5.87 -7.23
N ILE A 166 -15.13 6.77 -7.85
CA ILE A 166 -14.90 7.23 -9.23
C ILE A 166 -13.56 7.94 -9.33
N ASP A 167 -13.27 8.89 -8.42
CA ASP A 167 -12.01 9.63 -8.42
C ASP A 167 -10.81 8.70 -8.26
N LEU A 168 -10.93 7.67 -7.43
CA LEU A 168 -9.89 6.67 -7.25
C LEU A 168 -9.69 5.80 -8.51
N ASN A 169 -10.76 5.40 -9.19
CA ASN A 169 -10.65 4.69 -10.49
C ASN A 169 -9.96 5.56 -11.54
N ASN A 170 -10.37 6.81 -11.68
CA ASN A 170 -9.73 7.76 -12.60
C ASN A 170 -8.22 7.92 -12.31
N TYR A 171 -7.85 7.94 -11.02
CA TYR A 171 -6.44 7.97 -10.62
C TYR A 171 -5.68 6.72 -11.07
N PHE A 172 -6.27 5.53 -10.94
CA PHE A 172 -5.65 4.29 -11.42
C PHE A 172 -5.53 4.28 -12.94
N ASP A 173 -6.55 4.69 -13.67
CA ASP A 173 -6.52 4.75 -15.13
C ASP A 173 -5.42 5.69 -15.62
N ASP A 174 -5.29 6.87 -15.02
CA ASP A 174 -4.21 7.81 -15.29
C ASP A 174 -2.82 7.25 -14.94
N PHE A 175 -2.71 6.51 -13.85
CA PHE A 175 -1.47 5.87 -13.43
C PHE A 175 -1.02 4.81 -14.44
N TYR A 176 -1.94 3.96 -14.90
CA TYR A 176 -1.64 2.92 -15.89
C TYR A 176 -1.35 3.51 -17.26
N ALA A 177 -2.11 4.50 -17.71
CA ALA A 177 -1.86 5.17 -18.98
C ALA A 177 -0.44 5.76 -19.05
N LYS A 178 0.04 6.38 -17.97
CA LYS A 178 1.39 6.96 -17.90
C LYS A 178 2.52 5.94 -17.79
N ASN A 179 2.25 4.74 -17.30
CA ASN A 179 3.28 3.72 -17.06
C ASN A 179 3.28 2.60 -18.12
N CYS A 180 2.21 2.43 -18.91
CA CYS A 180 2.19 1.48 -20.03
C CYS A 180 3.00 1.95 -21.25
N ASP A 181 3.30 3.25 -21.38
CA ASP A 181 4.16 3.77 -22.45
C ASP A 181 5.66 3.53 -22.20
N LEU A 182 6.03 2.88 -21.09
CA LEU A 182 7.43 2.57 -20.71
C LEU A 182 7.81 1.10 -20.92
N SER A 183 6.94 0.27 -21.49
CA SER A 183 7.19 -1.13 -21.88
C SER A 183 7.26 -1.24 -23.41
#